data_8b6fec4f4ce44390104cdbd1f28181ec
#
_entry.id   8b6fec4f4ce44390104cdbd1f28181ec
#
_cell.length_a   1.000
_cell.length_b   1.000
_cell.length_c   1.000
_cell.angle_alpha   90.00
_cell.angle_beta   90.00
_cell.angle_gamma   90.00
#
_symmetry.space_group_name_H-M   'P 1'
#
loop_
_entity.id
_entity.type
_entity.pdbx_description
1 polymer ?
#
loop_
_entity_poly.entity_id
_entity_poly.type
_entity_poly.pdbx_seq_one_letter_code
_entity_poly.pdbx_strand_id
1 'polypeptide(L)'
;MALVERFLKYVSFDTQSSEETEVTPSTPGQMVFAKYLKEELESLGLEDITLDEHGYLFATLPANIDKPVPTIGFIAHMDTSPDMSGKDVSPRIVQNYDGSDIVLCAEENVVLSPSQFPELLDHKGEDLIVTNGKTLLGADDKAGIAEIVSAIVYLKEHPEIKHGKIRIGFNPDEEIGLGAHKFDVEKFGCDWAYTMDGGEIGELEFENFNAASAKITFKGRNVHPGYAKNKMINSIRVANRFCAMLPAHETPEHTEGYEGFYHLISFNGDVEQTTVAYIIRDHDRARFESRKKKIERFVSEINAEYGEGTATFELRDQYYNMREKIEPVMHIIDTAFAAMEAVGVKPNVKPIRGGTDGAQLSFKGLPCPNIFAGGLNFHGRYEFAPIQNMEKAMKVIVKIAELVAKK
;
A
#
# COMPACT_ATOMS: atom_id res chain seq x y z
N MET A 1 -17.98 -14.18 15.61
CA MET A 1 -17.73 -12.71 15.65
C MET A 1 -18.19 -12.14 14.31
N ALA A 2 -19.03 -11.10 14.31
CA ALA A 2 -19.45 -10.43 13.07
C ALA A 2 -18.30 -9.59 12.47
N LEU A 3 -18.40 -9.20 11.20
CA LEU A 3 -17.38 -8.42 10.49
C LEU A 3 -16.96 -7.16 11.27
N VAL A 4 -17.92 -6.34 11.67
CA VAL A 4 -17.64 -5.08 12.39
C VAL A 4 -17.00 -5.35 13.77
N GLU A 5 -17.50 -6.33 14.53
CA GLU A 5 -16.91 -6.70 15.81
C GLU A 5 -15.46 -7.17 15.66
N ARG A 6 -15.18 -7.93 14.59
CA ARG A 6 -13.85 -8.40 14.26
C ARG A 6 -12.92 -7.23 13.93
N PHE A 7 -13.34 -6.32 13.06
CA PHE A 7 -12.61 -5.13 12.72
C PHE A 7 -12.30 -4.26 13.97
N LEU A 8 -13.32 -3.96 14.79
CA LEU A 8 -13.14 -3.19 16.02
C LEU A 8 -12.17 -3.86 17.01
N LYS A 9 -12.14 -5.21 17.03
CA LYS A 9 -11.15 -5.96 17.80
C LYS A 9 -9.74 -5.81 17.22
N TYR A 10 -9.59 -5.89 15.89
CA TYR A 10 -8.30 -5.84 15.24
C TYR A 10 -7.63 -4.46 15.35
N VAL A 11 -8.37 -3.39 15.22
CA VAL A 11 -7.82 -2.02 15.38
C VAL A 11 -7.39 -1.72 16.82
N SER A 12 -7.78 -2.53 17.80
CA SER A 12 -7.31 -2.39 19.18
C SER A 12 -5.85 -2.84 19.40
N PHE A 13 -5.25 -3.52 18.43
CA PHE A 13 -3.84 -3.89 18.48
C PHE A 13 -2.98 -2.75 17.94
N ASP A 14 -1.95 -2.36 18.69
CA ASP A 14 -0.93 -1.43 18.23
C ASP A 14 0.09 -2.18 17.37
N THR A 15 0.02 -1.95 16.07
CA THR A 15 0.83 -2.64 15.07
C THR A 15 1.58 -1.68 14.15
N GLN A 16 1.76 -0.43 14.57
CA GLN A 16 2.48 0.56 13.78
C GLN A 16 3.86 0.04 13.40
N SER A 17 4.19 0.12 12.09
CA SER A 17 5.52 -0.23 11.57
C SER A 17 6.56 0.87 11.86
N SER A 18 7.84 0.56 11.68
CA SER A 18 8.95 1.47 11.96
C SER A 18 10.05 1.35 10.93
N GLU A 19 10.43 2.47 10.33
CA GLU A 19 11.59 2.56 9.42
C GLU A 19 12.95 2.56 10.15
N GLU A 20 12.96 2.64 11.48
CA GLU A 20 14.17 2.79 12.30
C GLU A 20 14.90 1.46 12.58
N THR A 21 14.36 0.33 12.08
CA THR A 21 14.90 -1.00 12.37
C THR A 21 15.04 -1.83 11.09
N GLU A 22 16.02 -2.73 11.09
CA GLU A 22 16.22 -3.71 10.01
C GLU A 22 15.61 -5.09 10.34
N VAL A 23 14.91 -5.21 11.47
CA VAL A 23 14.26 -6.46 11.90
C VAL A 23 12.86 -6.55 11.28
N THR A 24 12.41 -7.74 10.92
CA THR A 24 11.06 -8.05 10.47
C THR A 24 10.42 -9.04 11.45
N PRO A 25 9.21 -8.75 12.00
CA PRO A 25 8.47 -7.50 11.85
C PRO A 25 9.19 -6.32 12.53
N SER A 26 9.02 -5.13 11.98
CA SER A 26 9.70 -3.92 12.46
C SER A 26 9.30 -3.51 13.88
N THR A 27 8.13 -3.96 14.34
CA THR A 27 7.64 -3.72 15.71
C THR A 27 7.06 -4.98 16.34
N PRO A 28 7.21 -5.16 17.66
CA PRO A 28 6.70 -6.34 18.36
C PRO A 28 5.17 -6.49 18.32
N GLY A 29 4.43 -5.39 18.20
CA GLY A 29 2.97 -5.38 18.18
C GLY A 29 2.40 -6.19 17.02
N GLN A 30 3.05 -6.19 15.88
CA GLN A 30 2.67 -6.98 14.71
C GLN A 30 2.71 -8.49 15.02
N MET A 31 3.75 -8.98 15.71
CA MET A 31 3.83 -10.38 16.12
C MET A 31 2.76 -10.76 17.16
N VAL A 32 2.40 -9.83 18.05
CA VAL A 32 1.29 -10.03 18.99
C VAL A 32 -0.03 -10.22 18.25
N PHE A 33 -0.29 -9.36 17.27
CA PHE A 33 -1.48 -9.46 16.44
C PHE A 33 -1.48 -10.72 15.57
N ALA A 34 -0.35 -11.08 14.95
CA ALA A 34 -0.20 -12.32 14.17
C ALA A 34 -0.54 -13.57 15.00
N LYS A 35 -0.11 -13.63 16.27
CA LYS A 35 -0.44 -14.74 17.17
C LYS A 35 -1.95 -14.78 17.49
N TYR A 36 -2.56 -13.64 17.73
CA TYR A 36 -4.02 -13.54 17.92
C TYR A 36 -4.78 -14.06 16.70
N LEU A 37 -4.39 -13.60 15.48
CA LEU A 37 -4.99 -14.08 14.24
C LEU A 37 -4.79 -15.59 14.04
N LYS A 38 -3.60 -16.11 14.37
CA LYS A 38 -3.34 -17.54 14.30
C LYS A 38 -4.32 -18.32 15.18
N GLU A 39 -4.50 -17.93 16.44
CA GLU A 39 -5.45 -18.55 17.36
C GLU A 39 -6.90 -18.48 16.84
N GLU A 40 -7.29 -17.36 16.23
CA GLU A 40 -8.61 -17.23 15.61
C GLU A 40 -8.79 -18.18 14.43
N LEU A 41 -7.80 -18.26 13.51
CA LEU A 41 -7.83 -19.18 12.37
C LEU A 41 -7.86 -20.66 12.81
N GLU A 42 -7.11 -21.00 13.87
CA GLU A 42 -7.16 -22.34 14.49
C GLU A 42 -8.57 -22.65 15.04
N SER A 43 -9.19 -21.69 15.74
CA SER A 43 -10.54 -21.84 16.30
C SER A 43 -11.61 -21.99 15.22
N LEU A 44 -11.39 -21.40 14.05
CA LEU A 44 -12.22 -21.55 12.87
C LEU A 44 -11.99 -22.87 12.14
N GLY A 45 -11.01 -23.68 12.56
CA GLY A 45 -10.69 -24.98 11.97
C GLY A 45 -10.16 -24.89 10.55
N LEU A 46 -9.27 -23.92 10.29
CA LEU A 46 -8.48 -23.86 9.07
C LEU A 46 -7.33 -24.85 9.15
N GLU A 47 -6.76 -25.20 8.00
CA GLU A 47 -5.67 -26.16 7.87
C GLU A 47 -4.36 -25.45 7.50
N ASP A 48 -3.24 -26.16 7.58
CA ASP A 48 -1.89 -25.70 7.21
C ASP A 48 -1.53 -24.31 7.80
N ILE A 49 -1.94 -24.05 9.03
CA ILE A 49 -1.69 -22.77 9.68
C ILE A 49 -0.22 -22.68 10.08
N THR A 50 0.49 -21.69 9.56
CA THR A 50 1.90 -21.45 9.88
C THR A 50 2.13 -19.99 10.19
N LEU A 51 2.81 -19.70 11.29
CA LEU A 51 3.32 -18.37 11.64
C LEU A 51 4.84 -18.52 11.80
N ASP A 52 5.60 -17.78 11.01
CA ASP A 52 7.06 -17.81 11.08
C ASP A 52 7.63 -16.75 12.05
N GLU A 53 8.94 -16.77 12.22
CA GLU A 53 9.67 -15.84 13.08
C GLU A 53 9.64 -14.39 12.59
N HIS A 54 9.28 -14.18 11.32
CA HIS A 54 9.16 -12.86 10.69
C HIS A 54 7.74 -12.32 10.70
N GLY A 55 6.77 -13.06 11.26
CA GLY A 55 5.39 -12.60 11.37
C GLY A 55 4.51 -12.96 10.18
N TYR A 56 4.97 -13.72 9.18
CA TYR A 56 4.11 -14.16 8.08
C TYR A 56 3.20 -15.30 8.55
N LEU A 57 1.91 -15.04 8.49
CA LEU A 57 0.87 -15.99 8.88
C LEU A 57 0.14 -16.50 7.64
N PHE A 58 0.23 -17.83 7.40
CA PHE A 58 -0.48 -18.49 6.31
C PHE A 58 -1.48 -19.52 6.84
N ALA A 59 -2.60 -19.68 6.15
CA ALA A 59 -3.61 -20.69 6.46
C ALA A 59 -4.32 -21.18 5.20
N THR A 60 -5.02 -22.30 5.29
CA THR A 60 -5.79 -22.93 4.22
C THR A 60 -7.25 -23.12 4.62
N LEU A 61 -8.17 -22.65 3.78
CA LEU A 61 -9.51 -23.21 3.73
C LEU A 61 -9.52 -24.31 2.66
N PRO A 62 -9.72 -25.60 3.05
CA PRO A 62 -9.78 -26.69 2.08
C PRO A 62 -10.95 -26.55 1.12
N ALA A 63 -10.81 -27.08 -0.09
CA ALA A 63 -11.87 -27.10 -1.08
C ALA A 63 -13.11 -27.87 -0.56
N ASN A 64 -14.29 -27.43 -0.95
CA ASN A 64 -15.55 -28.16 -0.71
C ASN A 64 -16.12 -28.80 -2.00
N ILE A 65 -15.26 -28.99 -3.01
CA ILE A 65 -15.53 -29.67 -4.28
C ILE A 65 -14.44 -30.70 -4.58
N ASP A 66 -14.79 -31.76 -5.32
CA ASP A 66 -13.85 -32.80 -5.76
C ASP A 66 -13.21 -32.50 -7.12
N LYS A 67 -13.67 -31.45 -7.83
CA LYS A 67 -13.17 -31.03 -9.12
C LYS A 67 -11.85 -30.23 -8.95
N PRO A 68 -10.82 -30.53 -9.73
CA PRO A 68 -9.59 -29.72 -9.73
C PRO A 68 -9.87 -28.31 -10.29
N VAL A 69 -9.62 -27.31 -9.48
CA VAL A 69 -9.70 -25.89 -9.81
C VAL A 69 -8.46 -25.18 -9.27
N PRO A 70 -8.11 -24.01 -9.81
CA PRO A 70 -6.98 -23.24 -9.29
C PRO A 70 -7.08 -22.95 -7.79
N THR A 71 -5.92 -22.95 -7.12
CA THR A 71 -5.79 -22.45 -5.76
C THR A 71 -5.63 -20.93 -5.78
N ILE A 72 -6.49 -20.23 -5.10
CA ILE A 72 -6.45 -18.76 -5.02
C ILE A 72 -6.05 -18.29 -3.61
N GLY A 73 -5.45 -17.12 -3.54
CA GLY A 73 -5.06 -16.50 -2.28
C GLY A 73 -5.75 -15.16 -2.03
N PHE A 74 -5.92 -14.83 -0.76
CA PHE A 74 -6.26 -13.49 -0.29
C PHE A 74 -5.24 -13.06 0.74
N ILE A 75 -4.74 -11.84 0.59
CA ILE A 75 -3.63 -11.30 1.38
C ILE A 75 -4.05 -9.93 1.93
N ALA A 76 -3.63 -9.63 3.16
CA ALA A 76 -3.78 -8.33 3.79
C ALA A 76 -2.62 -8.10 4.76
N HIS A 77 -2.23 -6.83 4.97
CA HIS A 77 -1.14 -6.54 5.88
C HIS A 77 -1.62 -6.24 7.32
N MET A 78 -0.75 -6.52 8.28
CA MET A 78 -1.08 -6.40 9.70
C MET A 78 -0.64 -5.10 10.32
N ASP A 79 0.37 -4.45 9.75
CA ASP A 79 0.89 -3.20 10.28
C ASP A 79 0.00 -2.01 9.92
N THR A 80 0.24 -0.91 10.58
CA THR A 80 -0.34 0.40 10.26
C THR A 80 0.77 1.39 10.00
N SER A 81 0.46 2.41 9.21
CA SER A 81 1.40 3.45 8.79
C SER A 81 2.14 4.11 9.96
N PRO A 82 3.45 4.40 9.80
CA PRO A 82 4.20 5.20 10.74
C PRO A 82 3.81 6.70 10.76
N ASP A 83 3.02 7.17 9.78
CA ASP A 83 2.67 8.59 9.63
C ASP A 83 1.81 9.14 10.78
N MET A 84 0.98 8.28 11.39
CA MET A 84 0.11 8.63 12.51
C MET A 84 0.03 7.48 13.51
N SER A 85 -0.03 7.80 14.81
CA SER A 85 -0.13 6.78 15.86
C SER A 85 -1.33 5.86 15.67
N GLY A 86 -1.09 4.55 15.72
CA GLY A 86 -2.08 3.48 15.77
C GLY A 86 -2.27 2.92 17.19
N LYS A 87 -1.75 3.61 18.21
CA LYS A 87 -1.84 3.19 19.62
C LYS A 87 -3.10 3.70 20.27
N ASP A 88 -3.77 2.85 21.04
CA ASP A 88 -4.99 3.16 21.79
C ASP A 88 -6.11 3.71 20.90
N VAL A 89 -6.26 3.12 19.71
CA VAL A 89 -7.33 3.47 18.77
C VAL A 89 -8.68 3.32 19.44
N SER A 90 -9.47 4.39 19.43
CA SER A 90 -10.80 4.45 20.05
C SER A 90 -11.87 4.76 18.99
N PRO A 91 -12.30 3.77 18.22
CA PRO A 91 -13.25 3.96 17.14
C PRO A 91 -14.67 4.14 17.67
N ARG A 92 -15.51 4.82 16.90
CA ARG A 92 -16.95 4.89 17.12
C ARG A 92 -17.73 4.77 15.82
N ILE A 93 -18.97 4.33 15.92
CA ILE A 93 -19.85 4.20 14.76
C ILE A 93 -20.77 5.44 14.71
N VAL A 94 -20.76 6.12 13.57
CA VAL A 94 -21.74 7.15 13.20
C VAL A 94 -22.81 6.46 12.36
N GLN A 95 -23.97 6.21 12.96
CA GLN A 95 -25.08 5.52 12.31
C GLN A 95 -25.82 6.44 11.35
N ASN A 96 -26.21 5.91 10.19
CA ASN A 96 -27.04 6.58 9.20
C ASN A 96 -26.54 8.02 8.92
N TYR A 97 -25.29 8.14 8.47
CA TYR A 97 -24.62 9.40 8.25
C TYR A 97 -25.46 10.35 7.39
N ASP A 98 -25.69 11.56 7.86
CA ASP A 98 -26.62 12.53 7.23
C ASP A 98 -25.96 13.50 6.25
N GLY A 99 -24.61 13.47 6.15
CA GLY A 99 -23.82 14.39 5.31
C GLY A 99 -23.34 15.63 6.03
N SER A 100 -23.50 15.72 7.35
CA SER A 100 -22.99 16.81 8.16
C SER A 100 -21.55 16.60 8.63
N ASP A 101 -20.96 17.63 9.23
CA ASP A 101 -19.66 17.55 9.89
C ASP A 101 -19.66 16.52 11.02
N ILE A 102 -18.61 15.69 11.09
CA ILE A 102 -18.39 14.72 12.16
C ILE A 102 -17.28 15.27 13.09
N VAL A 103 -17.62 15.71 14.29
CA VAL A 103 -16.63 16.12 15.28
C VAL A 103 -15.92 14.88 15.81
N LEU A 104 -14.64 14.72 15.47
CA LEU A 104 -13.81 13.61 15.95
C LEU A 104 -13.26 13.90 17.34
N CYS A 105 -12.66 15.08 17.53
CA CYS A 105 -12.15 15.57 18.82
C CYS A 105 -12.51 17.04 19.02
N ALA A 106 -13.43 17.32 19.94
CA ALA A 106 -13.88 18.70 20.20
C ALA A 106 -12.78 19.54 20.87
N GLU A 107 -11.97 18.91 21.74
CA GLU A 107 -10.90 19.57 22.49
C GLU A 107 -9.80 20.10 21.55
N GLU A 108 -9.49 19.38 20.49
CA GLU A 108 -8.48 19.74 19.49
C GLU A 108 -9.08 20.35 18.23
N ASN A 109 -10.40 20.57 18.19
CA ASN A 109 -11.14 21.07 17.04
C ASN A 109 -10.88 20.23 15.77
N VAL A 110 -10.81 18.89 15.92
CA VAL A 110 -10.65 17.96 14.79
C VAL A 110 -12.03 17.57 14.29
N VAL A 111 -12.32 17.96 13.05
CA VAL A 111 -13.63 17.75 12.41
C VAL A 111 -13.42 17.10 11.07
N LEU A 112 -14.03 15.93 10.85
CA LEU A 112 -14.13 15.30 9.55
C LEU A 112 -15.32 15.92 8.81
N SER A 113 -15.03 16.80 7.86
CA SER A 113 -16.04 17.66 7.20
C SER A 113 -16.11 17.41 5.69
N PRO A 114 -17.32 17.32 5.11
CA PRO A 114 -17.48 17.23 3.65
C PRO A 114 -16.89 18.41 2.88
N SER A 115 -16.67 19.54 3.55
CA SER A 115 -16.01 20.69 2.91
C SER A 115 -14.53 20.49 2.63
N GLN A 116 -13.89 19.56 3.38
CA GLN A 116 -12.49 19.17 3.21
C GLN A 116 -12.37 17.79 2.56
N PHE A 117 -13.32 16.92 2.82
CA PHE A 117 -13.39 15.53 2.37
C PHE A 117 -14.74 15.29 1.67
N PRO A 118 -14.89 15.74 0.42
CA PRO A 118 -16.18 15.71 -0.29
C PRO A 118 -16.70 14.29 -0.55
N GLU A 119 -15.82 13.29 -0.58
CA GLU A 119 -16.15 11.85 -0.69
C GLU A 119 -17.08 11.36 0.42
N LEU A 120 -17.08 11.99 1.60
CA LEU A 120 -18.05 11.69 2.66
C LEU A 120 -19.51 11.79 2.20
N LEU A 121 -19.81 12.66 1.23
CA LEU A 121 -21.18 12.84 0.74
C LEU A 121 -21.72 11.63 -0.02
N ASP A 122 -20.84 10.77 -0.53
CA ASP A 122 -21.20 9.54 -1.23
C ASP A 122 -21.73 8.46 -0.26
N HIS A 123 -21.43 8.64 1.05
CA HIS A 123 -21.79 7.71 2.12
C HIS A 123 -23.00 8.14 2.96
N LYS A 124 -23.84 9.06 2.45
CA LYS A 124 -25.08 9.44 3.13
C LYS A 124 -26.04 8.24 3.27
N GLY A 125 -26.52 8.03 4.50
CA GLY A 125 -27.37 6.91 4.83
C GLY A 125 -26.62 5.63 5.22
N GLU A 126 -25.28 5.66 5.19
CA GLU A 126 -24.44 4.55 5.61
C GLU A 126 -23.96 4.69 7.06
N ASP A 127 -23.50 3.60 7.65
CA ASP A 127 -22.88 3.59 8.96
C ASP A 127 -21.35 3.71 8.81
N LEU A 128 -20.75 4.73 9.43
CA LEU A 128 -19.33 5.01 9.32
C LEU A 128 -18.59 4.68 10.62
N ILE A 129 -17.50 3.92 10.53
CA ILE A 129 -16.56 3.77 11.63
C ILE A 129 -15.53 4.89 11.49
N VAL A 130 -15.36 5.70 12.54
CA VAL A 130 -14.44 6.84 12.57
C VAL A 130 -13.53 6.76 13.79
N THR A 131 -12.40 7.46 13.72
CA THR A 131 -11.47 7.59 14.85
C THR A 131 -11.96 8.62 15.87
N ASN A 132 -11.24 8.76 16.99
CA ASN A 132 -11.42 9.85 17.94
C ASN A 132 -10.60 11.11 17.60
N GLY A 133 -9.99 11.19 16.42
CA GLY A 133 -9.18 12.31 15.95
C GLY A 133 -7.78 12.42 16.56
N LYS A 134 -7.36 11.47 17.41
CA LYS A 134 -6.04 11.43 18.06
C LYS A 134 -5.11 10.38 17.46
N THR A 135 -5.67 9.40 16.75
CA THR A 135 -4.97 8.32 16.07
C THR A 135 -5.49 8.15 14.65
N LEU A 136 -4.81 7.36 13.82
CA LEU A 136 -5.45 6.75 12.67
C LEU A 136 -6.53 5.75 13.11
N LEU A 137 -7.32 5.21 12.19
CA LEU A 137 -8.30 4.15 12.47
C LEU A 137 -7.68 2.75 12.35
N GLY A 138 -6.81 2.56 11.35
CA GLY A 138 -6.21 1.27 10.98
C GLY A 138 -7.12 0.43 10.08
N ALA A 139 -7.99 1.07 9.29
CA ALA A 139 -8.75 0.39 8.24
C ALA A 139 -7.79 -0.13 7.16
N ASP A 140 -6.74 0.58 6.90
CA ASP A 140 -5.57 0.17 6.15
C ASP A 140 -4.61 -0.60 7.06
N ASP A 141 -4.48 -1.95 7.01
CA ASP A 141 -5.33 -2.85 6.22
C ASP A 141 -6.05 -3.89 7.10
N LYS A 142 -6.40 -3.51 8.34
CA LYS A 142 -7.16 -4.40 9.24
C LYS A 142 -8.61 -4.59 8.78
N ALA A 143 -9.12 -3.73 7.88
CA ALA A 143 -10.39 -3.97 7.20
C ALA A 143 -10.27 -5.18 6.28
N GLY A 144 -9.26 -5.24 5.42
CA GLY A 144 -8.99 -6.38 4.55
C GLY A 144 -8.81 -7.69 5.34
N ILE A 145 -8.09 -7.66 6.47
CA ILE A 145 -7.98 -8.83 7.36
C ILE A 145 -9.35 -9.26 7.86
N ALA A 146 -10.18 -8.33 8.35
CA ALA A 146 -11.51 -8.63 8.88
C ALA A 146 -12.45 -9.19 7.80
N GLU A 147 -12.36 -8.67 6.60
CA GLU A 147 -13.12 -9.10 5.42
C GLU A 147 -12.74 -10.50 4.98
N ILE A 148 -11.44 -10.81 4.88
CA ILE A 148 -10.94 -12.14 4.53
C ILE A 148 -11.43 -13.16 5.57
N VAL A 149 -11.21 -12.91 6.86
CA VAL A 149 -11.63 -13.86 7.91
C VAL A 149 -13.14 -14.02 7.94
N SER A 150 -13.91 -12.94 7.74
CA SER A 150 -15.38 -13.00 7.72
C SER A 150 -15.92 -13.73 6.48
N ALA A 151 -15.26 -13.57 5.32
CA ALA A 151 -15.60 -14.33 4.12
C ALA A 151 -15.38 -15.84 4.31
N ILE A 152 -14.30 -16.22 4.99
CA ILE A 152 -14.01 -17.62 5.33
C ILE A 152 -15.09 -18.19 6.26
N VAL A 153 -15.48 -17.44 7.30
CA VAL A 153 -16.57 -17.84 8.19
C VAL A 153 -17.86 -18.04 7.39
N TYR A 154 -18.19 -17.09 6.52
CA TYR A 154 -19.37 -17.15 5.68
C TYR A 154 -19.37 -18.38 4.76
N LEU A 155 -18.25 -18.67 4.09
CA LEU A 155 -18.14 -19.88 3.24
C LEU A 155 -18.29 -21.18 4.03
N LYS A 156 -17.79 -21.23 5.27
CA LYS A 156 -17.95 -22.40 6.15
C LYS A 156 -19.39 -22.59 6.63
N GLU A 157 -20.10 -21.50 6.87
CA GLU A 157 -21.53 -21.51 7.27
C GLU A 157 -22.46 -21.79 6.08
N HIS A 158 -21.97 -21.60 4.83
CA HIS A 158 -22.71 -21.77 3.58
C HIS A 158 -22.07 -22.81 2.65
N PRO A 159 -22.05 -24.10 3.02
CA PRO A 159 -21.37 -25.16 2.24
C PRO A 159 -22.00 -25.41 0.86
N GLU A 160 -23.20 -24.86 0.58
CA GLU A 160 -23.79 -24.82 -0.75
C GLU A 160 -23.00 -23.94 -1.72
N ILE A 161 -22.28 -22.93 -1.23
CA ILE A 161 -21.37 -22.10 -2.04
C ILE A 161 -20.12 -22.92 -2.30
N LYS A 162 -19.91 -23.29 -3.56
CA LYS A 162 -18.79 -24.12 -3.96
C LYS A 162 -17.54 -23.28 -4.17
N HIS A 163 -16.42 -23.76 -3.62
CA HIS A 163 -15.13 -23.13 -3.76
C HIS A 163 -13.99 -24.17 -3.84
N GLY A 164 -12.92 -23.81 -4.52
CA GLY A 164 -11.66 -24.53 -4.50
C GLY A 164 -10.90 -24.29 -3.19
N LYS A 165 -9.65 -24.72 -3.17
CA LYS A 165 -8.72 -24.42 -2.08
C LYS A 165 -8.42 -22.92 -2.05
N ILE A 166 -8.56 -22.32 -0.87
CA ILE A 166 -8.26 -20.90 -0.64
C ILE A 166 -7.10 -20.78 0.34
N ARG A 167 -6.08 -20.00 -0.02
CA ARG A 167 -4.98 -19.65 0.87
C ARG A 167 -5.21 -18.26 1.44
N ILE A 168 -4.84 -18.08 2.69
CA ILE A 168 -4.90 -16.82 3.42
C ILE A 168 -3.50 -16.45 3.81
N GLY A 169 -3.10 -15.22 3.55
CA GLY A 169 -1.79 -14.67 3.93
C GLY A 169 -1.95 -13.36 4.68
N PHE A 170 -1.36 -13.25 5.86
CA PHE A 170 -1.22 -11.99 6.56
C PHE A 170 0.27 -11.70 6.76
N ASN A 171 0.69 -10.52 6.35
CA ASN A 171 2.09 -10.13 6.34
C ASN A 171 2.36 -8.86 7.15
N PRO A 172 3.57 -8.67 7.69
CA PRO A 172 4.00 -7.48 8.38
C PRO A 172 4.60 -6.45 7.41
N ASP A 173 4.82 -5.21 7.89
CA ASP A 173 5.72 -4.20 7.33
C ASP A 173 5.43 -3.79 5.88
N GLU A 174 4.17 -3.84 5.43
CA GLU A 174 3.76 -3.33 4.12
C GLU A 174 4.03 -1.83 4.02
N GLU A 175 3.61 -1.07 5.02
CA GLU A 175 3.60 0.38 5.08
C GLU A 175 5.01 1.03 5.01
N ILE A 176 6.03 0.22 5.22
CA ILE A 176 7.45 0.60 5.03
C ILE A 176 8.08 -0.10 3.81
N GLY A 177 7.25 -0.71 2.95
CA GLY A 177 7.66 -1.34 1.70
C GLY A 177 8.41 -2.67 1.85
N LEU A 178 8.34 -3.33 3.01
CA LEU A 178 9.04 -4.56 3.31
C LEU A 178 8.13 -5.80 3.35
N GLY A 179 6.81 -5.63 3.21
CA GLY A 179 5.81 -6.69 3.39
C GLY A 179 6.02 -7.92 2.51
N ALA A 180 6.40 -7.73 1.26
CA ALA A 180 6.67 -8.85 0.35
C ALA A 180 8.09 -9.44 0.49
N HIS A 181 9.02 -8.81 1.20
CA HIS A 181 10.44 -9.16 1.16
C HIS A 181 10.74 -10.61 1.54
N LYS A 182 10.19 -11.07 2.67
CA LYS A 182 10.38 -12.43 3.18
C LYS A 182 9.16 -13.33 2.98
N PHE A 183 8.16 -12.84 2.24
CA PHE A 183 6.98 -13.64 1.89
C PHE A 183 7.40 -14.82 1.03
N ASP A 184 7.16 -16.03 1.51
CA ASP A 184 7.48 -17.29 0.83
C ASP A 184 6.33 -17.67 -0.13
N VAL A 185 6.47 -17.26 -1.39
CA VAL A 185 5.47 -17.52 -2.43
C VAL A 185 5.28 -19.01 -2.71
N GLU A 186 6.35 -19.81 -2.65
CA GLU A 186 6.26 -21.27 -2.88
C GLU A 186 5.48 -21.95 -1.75
N LYS A 187 5.77 -21.59 -0.50
CA LYS A 187 5.03 -22.09 0.68
C LYS A 187 3.58 -21.60 0.70
N PHE A 188 3.34 -20.36 0.24
CA PHE A 188 1.98 -19.83 0.10
C PHE A 188 1.19 -20.65 -0.92
N GLY A 189 1.77 -21.01 -2.06
CA GLY A 189 1.30 -22.08 -2.95
C GLY A 189 -0.04 -21.81 -3.61
N CYS A 190 -0.20 -20.62 -4.25
CA CYS A 190 -1.36 -20.23 -5.03
C CYS A 190 -1.01 -20.10 -6.51
N ASP A 191 -2.01 -20.27 -7.38
CA ASP A 191 -1.90 -19.93 -8.81
C ASP A 191 -1.91 -18.40 -8.99
N TRP A 192 -2.69 -17.68 -8.19
CA TRP A 192 -2.69 -16.22 -8.04
C TRP A 192 -3.32 -15.81 -6.71
N ALA A 193 -3.15 -14.56 -6.33
CA ALA A 193 -3.78 -13.99 -5.13
C ALA A 193 -4.39 -12.60 -5.42
N TYR A 194 -5.07 -12.06 -4.43
CA TYR A 194 -5.53 -10.67 -4.37
C TYR A 194 -5.11 -10.08 -3.03
N THR A 195 -4.54 -8.89 -3.02
CA THR A 195 -4.44 -8.09 -1.80
C THR A 195 -5.76 -7.35 -1.58
N MET A 196 -6.27 -7.39 -0.35
CA MET A 196 -7.47 -6.65 0.06
C MET A 196 -7.06 -5.30 0.66
N ASP A 197 -6.32 -4.50 -0.12
CA ASP A 197 -5.54 -3.35 0.32
C ASP A 197 -5.82 -2.10 -0.53
N GLY A 198 -6.89 -2.13 -1.32
CA GLY A 198 -7.39 -0.98 -2.05
C GLY A 198 -8.26 -0.07 -1.19
N GLY A 199 -8.48 1.17 -1.62
CA GLY A 199 -9.25 2.17 -0.90
C GLY A 199 -10.76 2.09 -1.15
N GLU A 200 -11.27 3.01 -1.95
CA GLU A 200 -12.70 3.20 -2.21
C GLU A 200 -13.37 1.97 -2.82
N ILE A 201 -14.66 1.82 -2.50
CA ILE A 201 -15.49 0.76 -3.05
C ILE A 201 -15.41 0.67 -4.58
N GLY A 202 -15.12 -0.54 -5.07
CA GLY A 202 -15.01 -0.84 -6.49
C GLY A 202 -13.60 -0.72 -7.06
N GLU A 203 -12.62 -0.24 -6.32
CA GLU A 203 -11.23 -0.19 -6.79
C GLU A 203 -10.72 -1.59 -7.09
N LEU A 204 -10.19 -1.72 -8.31
CA LEU A 204 -9.52 -2.91 -8.82
C LEU A 204 -8.25 -2.44 -9.54
N GLU A 205 -7.11 -2.77 -8.97
CA GLU A 205 -5.84 -2.18 -9.36
C GLU A 205 -4.85 -3.27 -9.74
N PHE A 206 -4.36 -3.20 -10.96
CA PHE A 206 -3.34 -4.11 -11.48
C PHE A 206 -2.19 -3.38 -12.18
N GLU A 207 -2.14 -2.07 -11.96
CA GLU A 207 -1.06 -1.18 -12.40
C GLU A 207 -0.58 -0.33 -11.24
N ASN A 208 0.71 -0.12 -11.14
CA ASN A 208 1.35 0.74 -10.16
C ASN A 208 2.55 1.46 -10.79
N PHE A 209 3.13 2.43 -10.11
CA PHE A 209 4.37 3.04 -10.59
C PHE A 209 5.51 2.02 -10.69
N ASN A 210 6.42 2.22 -11.68
CA ASN A 210 7.81 1.84 -11.51
C ASN A 210 8.48 2.88 -10.63
N ALA A 211 9.34 2.46 -9.73
CA ALA A 211 9.89 3.30 -8.69
C ALA A 211 11.41 3.15 -8.54
N ALA A 212 12.09 4.28 -8.43
CA ALA A 212 13.49 4.34 -8.06
C ALA A 212 13.75 5.49 -7.09
N SER A 213 14.81 5.37 -6.31
CA SER A 213 15.41 6.44 -5.55
C SER A 213 16.73 6.88 -6.19
N ALA A 214 17.03 8.17 -6.13
CA ALA A 214 18.30 8.72 -6.56
C ALA A 214 18.86 9.63 -5.48
N LYS A 215 20.10 9.37 -5.05
CA LYS A 215 20.85 10.22 -4.14
C LYS A 215 22.04 10.81 -4.90
N ILE A 216 22.11 12.13 -5.00
CA ILE A 216 23.17 12.83 -5.71
C ILE A 216 23.98 13.65 -4.71
N THR A 217 25.28 13.47 -4.71
CA THR A 217 26.21 14.19 -3.84
C THR A 217 27.09 15.11 -4.69
N PHE A 218 27.12 16.38 -4.31
CA PHE A 218 27.95 17.42 -4.95
C PHE A 218 29.07 17.83 -4.01
N LYS A 219 30.29 17.81 -4.51
CA LYS A 219 31.48 18.27 -3.78
C LYS A 219 31.84 19.69 -4.21
N GLY A 220 32.05 20.53 -3.23
CA GLY A 220 32.50 21.88 -3.42
C GLY A 220 34.03 22.04 -3.21
N ARG A 221 34.46 23.26 -3.26
CA ARG A 221 35.78 23.69 -2.87
C ARG A 221 35.66 25.05 -2.21
N ASN A 222 35.80 25.06 -0.90
CA ASN A 222 35.70 26.29 -0.11
C ASN A 222 37.00 27.07 -0.11
N VAL A 223 36.90 28.39 -0.16
CA VAL A 223 37.97 29.36 0.10
C VAL A 223 37.33 30.59 0.74
N HIS A 224 38.16 31.43 1.36
CA HIS A 224 37.67 32.69 1.94
C HIS A 224 36.92 33.53 0.90
N PRO A 225 35.66 33.96 1.17
CA PRO A 225 34.79 34.63 0.18
C PRO A 225 35.45 35.83 -0.53
N GLY A 226 36.29 36.59 0.17
CA GLY A 226 37.01 37.72 -0.40
C GLY A 226 38.04 37.37 -1.46
N TYR A 227 38.42 36.08 -1.57
CA TYR A 227 39.43 35.57 -2.51
C TYR A 227 38.87 34.45 -3.41
N ALA A 228 37.55 34.33 -3.46
CA ALA A 228 36.82 33.18 -4.04
C ALA A 228 36.79 33.19 -5.58
N LYS A 229 37.04 34.33 -6.23
CA LYS A 229 36.96 34.47 -7.69
C LYS A 229 37.86 33.43 -8.38
N ASN A 230 37.23 32.60 -9.26
CA ASN A 230 37.87 31.52 -10.03
C ASN A 230 38.49 30.39 -9.16
N LYS A 231 38.14 30.31 -7.89
CA LYS A 231 38.65 29.30 -6.95
C LYS A 231 37.56 28.51 -6.25
N MET A 232 36.53 29.21 -5.74
CA MET A 232 35.44 28.56 -5.00
C MET A 232 34.51 27.81 -5.95
N ILE A 233 34.15 26.61 -5.53
CA ILE A 233 32.99 25.86 -6.05
C ILE A 233 32.05 25.68 -4.87
N ASN A 234 30.91 26.34 -4.89
CA ASN A 234 29.91 26.22 -3.83
C ASN A 234 28.98 25.06 -4.18
N SER A 235 29.05 23.98 -3.41
CA SER A 235 28.26 22.75 -3.68
C SER A 235 26.75 22.98 -3.65
N ILE A 236 26.23 23.90 -2.81
CA ILE A 236 24.81 24.27 -2.78
C ILE A 236 24.38 24.86 -4.12
N ARG A 237 25.20 25.73 -4.72
CA ARG A 237 24.90 26.34 -6.02
C ARG A 237 24.95 25.32 -7.16
N VAL A 238 25.87 24.35 -7.09
CA VAL A 238 25.96 23.24 -8.04
C VAL A 238 24.72 22.35 -7.93
N ALA A 239 24.33 21.98 -6.71
CA ALA A 239 23.12 21.20 -6.44
C ALA A 239 21.87 21.92 -6.95
N ASN A 240 21.73 23.22 -6.67
CA ASN A 240 20.62 24.02 -7.18
C ASN A 240 20.57 24.09 -8.73
N ARG A 241 21.76 24.21 -9.36
CA ARG A 241 21.91 24.14 -10.83
C ARG A 241 21.40 22.80 -11.37
N PHE A 242 21.79 21.68 -10.73
CA PHE A 242 21.31 20.34 -11.10
C PHE A 242 19.79 20.23 -10.96
N CYS A 243 19.22 20.65 -9.82
CA CYS A 243 17.77 20.60 -9.61
C CYS A 243 17.02 21.39 -10.68
N ALA A 244 17.55 22.55 -11.11
CA ALA A 244 16.95 23.38 -12.16
C ALA A 244 17.06 22.78 -13.58
N MET A 245 17.84 21.71 -13.79
CA MET A 245 17.89 20.99 -15.08
C MET A 245 16.73 20.00 -15.22
N LEU A 246 16.11 19.58 -14.12
CA LEU A 246 14.94 18.71 -14.15
C LEU A 246 13.68 19.50 -14.55
N PRO A 247 12.74 18.86 -15.25
CA PRO A 247 11.52 19.54 -15.70
C PRO A 247 10.68 20.06 -14.53
N ALA A 248 10.39 21.36 -14.51
CA ALA A 248 9.69 22.01 -13.40
C ALA A 248 8.23 21.54 -13.19
N HIS A 249 7.61 20.93 -14.21
CA HIS A 249 6.23 20.43 -14.15
C HIS A 249 6.12 18.93 -13.94
N GLU A 250 7.25 18.22 -13.88
CA GLU A 250 7.27 16.79 -13.61
C GLU A 250 7.52 16.53 -12.12
N THR A 251 6.64 17.07 -11.26
CA THR A 251 6.68 16.95 -9.80
C THR A 251 5.33 16.45 -9.28
N PRO A 252 5.24 15.87 -8.08
CA PRO A 252 3.98 15.33 -7.55
C PRO A 252 2.83 16.34 -7.57
N GLU A 253 3.10 17.61 -7.24
CA GLU A 253 2.12 18.70 -7.19
C GLU A 253 1.61 19.16 -8.56
N HIS A 254 2.21 18.68 -9.66
CA HIS A 254 1.84 19.04 -11.03
C HIS A 254 1.41 17.87 -11.89
N THR A 255 1.34 16.66 -11.32
CA THR A 255 1.09 15.42 -12.08
C THR A 255 -0.07 14.61 -11.51
N GLU A 256 -0.83 13.97 -12.39
CA GLU A 256 -1.96 13.11 -12.03
C GLU A 256 -2.03 11.84 -12.91
N GLY A 257 -2.93 10.91 -12.58
CA GLY A 257 -3.19 9.70 -13.38
C GLY A 257 -1.89 8.94 -13.69
N TYR A 258 -1.60 8.77 -14.97
CA TYR A 258 -0.43 8.04 -15.48
C TYR A 258 0.85 8.87 -15.61
N GLU A 259 0.81 10.14 -15.22
CA GLU A 259 1.97 11.04 -15.34
C GLU A 259 3.01 10.72 -14.28
N GLY A 260 4.26 10.56 -14.74
CA GLY A 260 5.41 10.32 -13.87
C GLY A 260 6.08 11.60 -13.40
N PHE A 261 6.91 11.50 -12.35
CA PHE A 261 7.53 12.65 -11.72
C PHE A 261 8.93 12.38 -11.17
N TYR A 262 9.62 13.48 -10.83
CA TYR A 262 10.78 13.54 -9.95
C TYR A 262 10.37 14.29 -8.68
N HIS A 263 10.44 13.65 -7.53
CA HIS A 263 10.13 14.29 -6.26
C HIS A 263 11.40 14.51 -5.45
N LEU A 264 11.79 15.78 -5.25
CA LEU A 264 12.89 16.15 -4.37
C LEU A 264 12.44 16.01 -2.92
N ILE A 265 12.94 14.99 -2.20
CA ILE A 265 12.55 14.69 -0.82
C ILE A 265 13.51 15.26 0.22
N SER A 266 14.76 15.52 -0.16
CA SER A 266 15.70 16.17 0.74
C SER A 266 16.76 16.97 -0.01
N PHE A 267 17.23 18.05 0.62
CA PHE A 267 18.30 18.91 0.16
C PHE A 267 19.10 19.39 1.38
N ASN A 268 20.28 18.80 1.59
CA ASN A 268 21.10 19.07 2.77
C ASN A 268 22.54 19.35 2.37
N GLY A 269 23.15 20.41 2.92
CA GLY A 269 24.56 20.65 2.66
C GLY A 269 25.06 22.05 3.01
N ASP A 270 26.35 22.26 2.73
CA ASP A 270 27.09 23.51 2.90
C ASP A 270 27.96 23.79 1.67
N VAL A 271 28.95 24.69 1.78
CA VAL A 271 29.85 25.03 0.66
C VAL A 271 30.70 23.85 0.19
N GLU A 272 31.08 22.95 1.12
CA GLU A 272 31.99 21.82 0.84
C GLU A 272 31.22 20.61 0.24
N GLN A 273 30.03 20.32 0.72
CA GLN A 273 29.25 19.17 0.25
C GLN A 273 27.76 19.40 0.38
N THR A 274 27.01 19.06 -0.67
CA THR A 274 25.57 19.06 -0.68
C THR A 274 25.07 17.72 -1.20
N THR A 275 24.04 17.17 -0.56
CA THR A 275 23.36 15.96 -0.99
C THR A 275 21.89 16.27 -1.24
N VAL A 276 21.38 15.80 -2.38
CA VAL A 276 19.96 15.83 -2.71
C VAL A 276 19.45 14.41 -2.91
N ALA A 277 18.20 14.16 -2.49
CA ALA A 277 17.55 12.88 -2.70
C ALA A 277 16.23 13.04 -3.47
N TYR A 278 16.03 12.17 -4.44
CA TYR A 278 14.84 12.14 -5.29
C TYR A 278 14.13 10.77 -5.23
N ILE A 279 12.82 10.82 -5.34
CA ILE A 279 11.99 9.69 -5.73
C ILE A 279 11.64 9.86 -7.20
N ILE A 280 11.80 8.82 -8.01
CA ILE A 280 11.49 8.80 -9.44
C ILE A 280 10.34 7.82 -9.65
N ARG A 281 9.29 8.25 -10.34
CA ARG A 281 8.08 7.46 -10.61
C ARG A 281 7.63 7.60 -12.05
N ASP A 282 7.22 6.51 -12.68
CA ASP A 282 6.49 6.49 -13.95
C ASP A 282 5.78 5.14 -14.12
N HIS A 283 4.56 5.11 -14.66
CA HIS A 283 3.85 3.87 -14.95
C HIS A 283 4.45 3.15 -16.17
N ASP A 284 4.92 3.90 -17.16
CA ASP A 284 5.55 3.35 -18.37
C ASP A 284 7.02 2.99 -18.11
N ARG A 285 7.39 1.74 -18.39
CA ARG A 285 8.75 1.24 -18.14
C ARG A 285 9.81 1.97 -18.96
N ALA A 286 9.53 2.28 -20.22
CA ALA A 286 10.50 2.95 -21.08
C ALA A 286 10.71 4.41 -20.66
N ARG A 287 9.64 5.12 -20.27
CA ARG A 287 9.74 6.47 -19.69
C ARG A 287 10.46 6.46 -18.36
N PHE A 288 10.18 5.49 -17.50
CA PHE A 288 10.89 5.31 -16.22
C PHE A 288 12.39 5.16 -16.43
N GLU A 289 12.82 4.27 -17.33
CA GLU A 289 14.25 4.11 -17.67
C GLU A 289 14.86 5.40 -18.28
N SER A 290 14.08 6.10 -19.10
CA SER A 290 14.50 7.41 -19.63
C SER A 290 14.69 8.45 -18.54
N ARG A 291 13.84 8.45 -17.50
CA ARG A 291 13.99 9.35 -16.34
C ARG A 291 15.28 9.10 -15.58
N LYS A 292 15.63 7.85 -15.33
CA LYS A 292 16.88 7.47 -14.68
C LYS A 292 18.09 7.91 -15.49
N LYS A 293 18.11 7.64 -16.80
CA LYS A 293 19.17 8.08 -17.73
C LYS A 293 19.31 9.60 -17.78
N LYS A 294 18.23 10.35 -17.58
CA LYS A 294 18.26 11.82 -17.51
C LYS A 294 19.06 12.30 -16.29
N ILE A 295 18.90 11.66 -15.12
CA ILE A 295 19.70 11.92 -13.92
C ILE A 295 21.20 11.68 -14.22
N GLU A 296 21.54 10.51 -14.77
CA GLU A 296 22.93 10.16 -15.13
C GLU A 296 23.56 11.19 -16.09
N ARG A 297 22.80 11.57 -17.12
CA ARG A 297 23.25 12.60 -18.08
C ARG A 297 23.50 13.94 -17.41
N PHE A 298 22.61 14.40 -16.54
CA PHE A 298 22.75 15.68 -15.86
C PHE A 298 23.92 15.69 -14.87
N VAL A 299 24.18 14.57 -14.19
CA VAL A 299 25.40 14.41 -13.39
C VAL A 299 26.65 14.55 -14.27
N SER A 300 26.67 13.93 -15.45
CA SER A 300 27.77 14.04 -16.40
C SER A 300 27.97 15.48 -16.90
N GLU A 301 26.84 16.19 -17.19
CA GLU A 301 26.90 17.62 -17.59
C GLU A 301 27.48 18.52 -16.46
N ILE A 302 27.06 18.27 -15.21
CA ILE A 302 27.67 18.98 -14.04
C ILE A 302 29.17 18.70 -13.92
N ASN A 303 29.60 17.46 -14.07
CA ASN A 303 31.03 17.12 -14.03
C ASN A 303 31.79 17.74 -15.19
N ALA A 304 31.24 17.85 -16.38
CA ALA A 304 31.84 18.55 -17.49
C ALA A 304 31.99 20.07 -17.24
N GLU A 305 31.04 20.69 -16.53
CA GLU A 305 31.03 22.12 -16.22
C GLU A 305 32.00 22.47 -15.05
N TYR A 306 31.98 21.67 -13.96
CA TYR A 306 32.67 21.99 -12.71
C TYR A 306 33.92 21.14 -12.43
N GLY A 307 34.15 20.10 -13.22
CA GLY A 307 35.27 19.17 -13.07
C GLY A 307 34.83 17.77 -12.64
N GLU A 308 35.59 16.77 -13.09
CA GLU A 308 35.28 15.35 -12.80
C GLU A 308 35.22 15.06 -11.30
N GLY A 309 34.20 14.30 -10.87
CA GLY A 309 33.99 13.96 -9.47
C GLY A 309 33.32 15.05 -8.63
N THR A 310 32.90 16.18 -9.24
CA THR A 310 32.12 17.21 -8.55
C THR A 310 30.75 16.68 -8.19
N ALA A 311 30.10 15.88 -9.05
CA ALA A 311 28.84 15.22 -8.80
C ALA A 311 28.99 13.71 -8.89
N THR A 312 28.43 13.00 -7.91
CA THR A 312 28.29 11.54 -7.90
C THR A 312 26.85 11.17 -7.59
N PHE A 313 26.40 9.99 -8.00
CA PHE A 313 25.05 9.54 -7.74
C PHE A 313 24.99 8.07 -7.35
N GLU A 314 23.97 7.74 -6.55
CA GLU A 314 23.48 6.39 -6.28
C GLU A 314 22.05 6.33 -6.78
N LEU A 315 21.74 5.32 -7.60
CA LEU A 315 20.41 5.10 -8.15
C LEU A 315 20.00 3.67 -7.86
N ARG A 316 18.83 3.48 -7.26
CA ARG A 316 18.31 2.16 -6.84
C ARG A 316 16.88 2.01 -7.28
N ASP A 317 16.59 0.95 -8.02
CA ASP A 317 15.22 0.54 -8.31
C ASP A 317 14.60 -0.04 -7.03
N GLN A 318 13.33 0.30 -6.78
CA GLN A 318 12.59 -0.12 -5.58
C GLN A 318 11.55 -1.20 -5.94
N TYR A 319 10.71 -0.93 -6.93
CA TYR A 319 9.70 -1.86 -7.45
C TYR A 319 9.31 -1.48 -8.87
N TYR A 320 8.55 -2.36 -9.52
CA TYR A 320 8.11 -2.19 -10.90
C TYR A 320 6.59 -2.31 -11.02
N ASN A 321 6.05 -1.84 -12.14
CA ASN A 321 4.62 -1.94 -12.44
C ASN A 321 4.21 -3.40 -12.62
N MET A 322 3.30 -3.87 -11.76
CA MET A 322 2.81 -5.25 -11.77
C MET A 322 2.04 -5.62 -13.05
N ARG A 323 1.60 -4.65 -13.83
CA ARG A 323 0.94 -4.88 -15.12
C ARG A 323 1.70 -5.86 -15.98
N GLU A 324 3.03 -5.78 -16.04
CA GLU A 324 3.88 -6.69 -16.80
C GLU A 324 3.64 -8.18 -16.44
N LYS A 325 3.23 -8.44 -15.19
CA LYS A 325 2.98 -9.78 -14.65
C LYS A 325 1.50 -10.18 -14.68
N ILE A 326 0.60 -9.21 -14.70
CA ILE A 326 -0.84 -9.43 -14.71
C ILE A 326 -1.38 -9.58 -16.13
N GLU A 327 -0.89 -8.82 -17.11
CA GLU A 327 -1.34 -8.91 -18.51
C GLU A 327 -1.37 -10.33 -19.09
N PRO A 328 -0.39 -11.23 -18.85
CA PRO A 328 -0.46 -12.61 -19.32
C PRO A 328 -1.59 -13.44 -18.71
N VAL A 329 -2.18 -12.99 -17.60
CA VAL A 329 -3.18 -13.73 -16.82
C VAL A 329 -4.44 -12.88 -16.52
N MET A 330 -4.86 -12.01 -17.45
CA MET A 330 -5.97 -11.07 -17.29
C MET A 330 -7.29 -11.71 -16.81
N HIS A 331 -7.45 -13.03 -16.97
CA HIS A 331 -8.62 -13.75 -16.46
C HIS A 331 -8.81 -13.60 -14.93
N ILE A 332 -7.77 -13.23 -14.17
CA ILE A 332 -7.87 -12.96 -12.74
C ILE A 332 -8.55 -11.61 -12.49
N ILE A 333 -8.27 -10.62 -13.34
CA ILE A 333 -8.93 -9.31 -13.33
C ILE A 333 -10.39 -9.45 -13.76
N ASP A 334 -10.65 -10.18 -14.85
CA ASP A 334 -12.02 -10.46 -15.32
C ASP A 334 -12.86 -11.16 -14.22
N THR A 335 -12.23 -12.05 -13.45
CA THR A 335 -12.90 -12.75 -12.34
C THR A 335 -13.27 -11.79 -11.20
N ALA A 336 -12.34 -10.91 -10.79
CA ALA A 336 -12.62 -9.90 -9.76
C ALA A 336 -13.67 -8.89 -10.24
N PHE A 337 -13.57 -8.45 -11.49
CA PHE A 337 -14.54 -7.56 -12.12
C PHE A 337 -15.96 -8.16 -12.09
N ALA A 338 -16.11 -9.39 -12.57
CA ALA A 338 -17.40 -10.09 -12.56
C ALA A 338 -17.92 -10.33 -11.14
N ALA A 339 -17.05 -10.58 -10.17
CA ALA A 339 -17.43 -10.73 -8.77
C ALA A 339 -18.00 -9.44 -8.18
N MET A 340 -17.35 -8.30 -8.45
CA MET A 340 -17.85 -6.99 -8.04
C MET A 340 -19.21 -6.69 -8.62
N GLU A 341 -19.40 -6.85 -9.93
CA GLU A 341 -20.69 -6.64 -10.59
C GLU A 341 -21.80 -7.56 -10.00
N ALA A 342 -21.47 -8.82 -9.75
CA ALA A 342 -22.42 -9.78 -9.20
C ALA A 342 -22.91 -9.43 -7.79
N VAL A 343 -22.15 -8.68 -7.01
CA VAL A 343 -22.56 -8.20 -5.67
C VAL A 343 -23.06 -6.75 -5.69
N GLY A 344 -23.24 -6.17 -6.88
CA GLY A 344 -23.78 -4.83 -7.07
C GLY A 344 -22.77 -3.72 -6.76
N VAL A 345 -21.48 -4.00 -6.96
CA VAL A 345 -20.39 -3.02 -6.91
C VAL A 345 -19.98 -2.70 -8.34
N LYS A 346 -19.88 -1.42 -8.68
CA LYS A 346 -19.35 -0.98 -9.97
C LYS A 346 -17.84 -0.99 -9.92
N PRO A 347 -17.15 -1.82 -10.73
CA PRO A 347 -15.70 -1.81 -10.76
C PRO A 347 -15.12 -0.47 -11.23
N ASN A 348 -14.09 0.00 -10.53
CA ASN A 348 -13.33 1.19 -10.84
C ASN A 348 -11.86 0.81 -11.02
N VAL A 349 -11.48 0.53 -12.27
CA VAL A 349 -10.10 0.15 -12.60
C VAL A 349 -9.27 1.40 -12.74
N LYS A 350 -8.29 1.58 -11.86
CA LYS A 350 -7.37 2.72 -11.87
C LYS A 350 -5.94 2.29 -11.53
N PRO A 351 -4.91 3.07 -11.94
CA PRO A 351 -3.53 2.79 -11.55
C PRO A 351 -3.26 3.31 -10.13
N ILE A 352 -2.45 2.57 -9.39
CA ILE A 352 -1.89 3.00 -8.11
C ILE A 352 -0.76 4.01 -8.36
N ARG A 353 -0.78 5.15 -7.70
CA ARG A 353 0.31 6.14 -7.75
C ARG A 353 1.36 5.91 -6.63
N GLY A 354 1.60 4.68 -6.29
CA GLY A 354 2.53 4.20 -5.27
C GLY A 354 3.03 2.81 -5.58
N GLY A 355 3.46 2.11 -4.55
CA GLY A 355 3.77 0.68 -4.54
C GLY A 355 2.73 -0.06 -3.71
N THR A 356 2.80 -1.38 -3.73
CA THR A 356 1.96 -2.29 -2.95
C THR A 356 2.66 -3.64 -2.86
N ASP A 357 2.37 -4.42 -1.85
CA ASP A 357 2.86 -5.80 -1.75
C ASP A 357 2.47 -6.64 -2.96
N GLY A 358 1.25 -6.45 -3.49
CA GLY A 358 0.79 -7.12 -4.70
C GLY A 358 1.72 -6.92 -5.90
N ALA A 359 2.30 -5.74 -6.05
CA ALA A 359 3.30 -5.48 -7.09
C ALA A 359 4.56 -6.32 -6.88
N GLN A 360 5.12 -6.31 -5.68
CA GLN A 360 6.33 -7.06 -5.36
C GLN A 360 6.10 -8.58 -5.46
N LEU A 361 4.97 -9.08 -4.96
CA LEU A 361 4.56 -10.49 -5.04
C LEU A 361 4.40 -10.94 -6.49
N SER A 362 3.85 -10.10 -7.36
CA SER A 362 3.73 -10.38 -8.80
C SER A 362 5.09 -10.60 -9.45
N PHE A 363 6.12 -9.84 -9.08
CA PHE A 363 7.49 -10.04 -9.55
C PHE A 363 8.19 -11.25 -8.90
N LYS A 364 7.73 -11.71 -7.73
CA LYS A 364 8.17 -12.97 -7.11
C LYS A 364 7.49 -14.22 -7.69
N GLY A 365 6.61 -14.05 -8.68
CA GLY A 365 5.94 -15.15 -9.38
C GLY A 365 4.51 -15.46 -8.92
N LEU A 366 3.94 -14.62 -8.06
CA LEU A 366 2.55 -14.70 -7.62
C LEU A 366 1.75 -13.50 -8.17
N PRO A 367 1.06 -13.62 -9.31
CA PRO A 367 0.20 -12.54 -9.80
C PRO A 367 -0.81 -12.12 -8.73
N CYS A 368 -0.76 -10.83 -8.33
CA CYS A 368 -1.49 -10.37 -7.14
C CYS A 368 -1.99 -8.92 -7.31
N PRO A 369 -3.13 -8.70 -7.99
CA PRO A 369 -3.76 -7.38 -8.05
C PRO A 369 -4.42 -7.00 -6.73
N ASN A 370 -4.68 -5.68 -6.54
CA ASN A 370 -5.39 -5.16 -5.39
C ASN A 370 -6.90 -5.08 -5.64
N ILE A 371 -7.65 -5.36 -4.58
CA ILE A 371 -9.11 -5.14 -4.48
C ILE A 371 -9.36 -4.20 -3.29
N PHE A 372 -10.38 -3.36 -3.39
CA PHE A 372 -10.77 -2.42 -2.34
C PHE A 372 -11.06 -3.10 -1.00
N ALA A 373 -10.64 -2.48 0.09
CA ALA A 373 -11.06 -2.77 1.46
C ALA A 373 -12.15 -1.79 1.95
N GLY A 374 -12.41 -0.73 1.21
CA GLY A 374 -13.51 0.19 1.43
C GLY A 374 -13.29 1.27 2.48
N GLY A 375 -12.09 1.37 3.06
CA GLY A 375 -11.70 2.49 3.91
C GLY A 375 -11.29 3.71 3.10
N LEU A 376 -11.24 4.88 3.75
CA LEU A 376 -10.86 6.16 3.14
C LEU A 376 -10.01 7.00 4.08
N ASN A 377 -9.28 7.96 3.51
CA ASN A 377 -8.43 8.93 4.22
C ASN A 377 -7.36 8.27 5.10
N PHE A 378 -6.74 7.22 4.57
CA PHE A 378 -5.73 6.42 5.24
C PHE A 378 -4.56 7.25 5.80
N HIS A 379 -3.76 6.64 6.69
CA HIS A 379 -2.54 7.21 7.29
C HIS A 379 -2.77 8.44 8.18
N GLY A 380 -4.02 8.75 8.55
CA GLY A 380 -4.29 9.97 9.30
C GLY A 380 -5.49 9.91 10.24
N ARG A 381 -5.66 10.99 11.01
CA ARG A 381 -6.74 11.14 11.99
C ARG A 381 -8.15 11.29 11.38
N TYR A 382 -8.23 11.47 10.08
CA TYR A 382 -9.49 11.60 9.33
C TYR A 382 -9.91 10.30 8.64
N GLU A 383 -9.20 9.22 8.92
CA GLU A 383 -9.48 7.90 8.39
C GLU A 383 -10.85 7.41 8.86
N PHE A 384 -11.61 6.82 7.95
CA PHE A 384 -12.92 6.24 8.24
C PHE A 384 -13.21 5.04 7.35
N ALA A 385 -14.13 4.18 7.80
CA ALA A 385 -14.55 3.00 7.06
C ALA A 385 -16.08 2.89 7.05
N PRO A 386 -16.73 3.03 5.89
CA PRO A 386 -18.15 2.70 5.74
C PRO A 386 -18.37 1.20 5.90
N ILE A 387 -19.25 0.81 6.82
CA ILE A 387 -19.55 -0.60 7.13
C ILE A 387 -20.06 -1.33 5.89
N GLN A 388 -20.91 -0.68 5.10
CA GLN A 388 -21.48 -1.24 3.87
C GLN A 388 -20.42 -1.55 2.81
N ASN A 389 -19.34 -0.75 2.74
CA ASN A 389 -18.22 -1.01 1.84
C ASN A 389 -17.47 -2.27 2.26
N MET A 390 -17.15 -2.41 3.56
CA MET A 390 -16.51 -3.61 4.10
C MET A 390 -17.36 -4.88 3.86
N GLU A 391 -18.68 -4.79 4.05
CA GLU A 391 -19.59 -5.90 3.75
C GLU A 391 -19.57 -6.28 2.25
N LYS A 392 -19.43 -5.29 1.36
CA LYS A 392 -19.31 -5.53 -0.07
C LYS A 392 -17.98 -6.18 -0.41
N ALA A 393 -16.87 -5.72 0.16
CA ALA A 393 -15.55 -6.32 -0.02
C ALA A 393 -15.54 -7.79 0.42
N MET A 394 -16.07 -8.09 1.60
CA MET A 394 -16.26 -9.48 2.06
C MET A 394 -17.07 -10.33 1.05
N LYS A 395 -18.17 -9.78 0.51
CA LYS A 395 -18.99 -10.48 -0.49
C LYS A 395 -18.27 -10.68 -1.82
N VAL A 396 -17.37 -9.75 -2.21
CA VAL A 396 -16.52 -9.90 -3.40
C VAL A 396 -15.57 -11.09 -3.23
N ILE A 397 -14.95 -11.26 -2.06
CA ILE A 397 -14.09 -12.42 -1.75
C ILE A 397 -14.86 -13.73 -1.95
N VAL A 398 -16.04 -13.83 -1.33
CA VAL A 398 -16.93 -15.00 -1.45
C VAL A 398 -17.29 -15.27 -2.92
N LYS A 399 -17.62 -14.22 -3.68
CA LYS A 399 -18.03 -14.35 -5.08
C LYS A 399 -16.87 -14.74 -5.99
N ILE A 400 -15.66 -14.24 -5.76
CA ILE A 400 -14.44 -14.69 -6.47
C ILE A 400 -14.26 -16.20 -6.28
N ALA A 401 -14.33 -16.68 -5.03
CA ALA A 401 -14.19 -18.10 -4.71
C ALA A 401 -15.23 -18.96 -5.44
N GLU A 402 -16.50 -18.52 -5.45
CA GLU A 402 -17.59 -19.19 -6.18
C GLU A 402 -17.36 -19.21 -7.70
N LEU A 403 -16.92 -18.09 -8.29
CA LEU A 403 -16.70 -17.99 -9.73
C LEU A 403 -15.51 -18.86 -10.19
N VAL A 404 -14.45 -18.92 -9.40
CA VAL A 404 -13.29 -19.79 -9.69
C VAL A 404 -13.68 -21.26 -9.65
N ALA A 405 -14.55 -21.67 -8.73
CA ALA A 405 -15.04 -23.05 -8.65
C ALA A 405 -15.92 -23.48 -9.85
N LYS A 406 -16.45 -22.52 -10.60
CA LYS A 406 -17.26 -22.81 -11.81
C LYS A 406 -16.42 -23.03 -13.08
N LYS A 407 -15.16 -22.62 -13.07
CA LYS A 407 -14.23 -22.83 -14.18
C LYS A 407 -13.72 -24.27 -14.19
#